data_17ee59b727de04de7020eb7456d3d685
#
_entry.id   17ee59b727de04de7020eb7456d3d685
#
_cell.length_a   1.000
_cell.length_b   1.000
_cell.length_c   1.000
_cell.angle_alpha   90.00
_cell.angle_beta   90.00
_cell.angle_gamma   90.00
#
_symmetry.space_group_name_H-M   'P 1'
#
loop_
_entity.id
_entity.type
_entity.pdbx_description
1 polymer ?
#
loop_
_entity_poly.entity_id
_entity_poly.type
_entity_poly.pdbx_seq_one_letter_code
_entity_poly.pdbx_strand_id
1 'polypeptide(L)'
;STGSKTLILPIEGIDNPAIIHGSDLLDGKRAAGEKVLVVGGGMVGCEIAAFLGEQQHQVSIIEFRDKMGADMITEHRKYVMKDFDEYKVEQIVNAKVCRFYDDGVEYESPDGERHEVRGFDSVVLSMGFRNYNPFAEQLEELGQEVYVVGDATRARRALDATKEAYAAAMQI
;
A
#
# COMPACT_ATOMS: atom_id res chain seq x y z
N SER A 1 -2.08 -13.86 16.52
CA SER A 1 -2.32 -12.66 15.70
C SER A 1 -2.56 -13.06 14.26
N THR A 2 -3.65 -12.62 13.68
CA THR A 2 -4.04 -12.96 12.30
C THR A 2 -3.70 -11.83 11.32
N GLY A 3 -3.50 -10.60 11.83
CA GLY A 3 -2.99 -9.46 11.07
C GLY A 3 -3.92 -8.94 9.99
N SER A 4 -3.34 -8.61 8.85
CA SER A 4 -4.02 -8.05 7.69
C SER A 4 -3.55 -8.74 6.40
N LYS A 5 -4.28 -8.52 5.31
CA LYS A 5 -3.92 -8.95 3.95
C LYS A 5 -3.89 -7.74 3.02
N THR A 6 -3.12 -7.81 1.97
CA THR A 6 -3.12 -6.78 0.91
C THR A 6 -4.55 -6.52 0.43
N LEU A 7 -4.90 -5.24 0.32
CA LEU A 7 -6.17 -4.81 -0.26
C LEU A 7 -6.08 -4.94 -1.79
N ILE A 8 -6.96 -5.75 -2.34
CA ILE A 8 -7.14 -5.87 -3.79
C ILE A 8 -8.50 -5.26 -4.11
N LEU A 9 -8.49 -4.15 -4.82
CA LEU A 9 -9.70 -3.48 -5.29
C LEU A 9 -10.18 -4.13 -6.60
N PRO A 10 -11.48 -4.07 -6.91
CA PRO A 10 -12.01 -4.62 -8.17
C PRO A 10 -11.71 -3.68 -9.35
N ILE A 11 -10.44 -3.56 -9.71
CA ILE A 11 -9.96 -2.75 -10.84
C ILE A 11 -9.56 -3.71 -11.96
N GLU A 12 -9.94 -3.40 -13.19
CA GLU A 12 -9.63 -4.23 -14.36
C GLU A 12 -8.11 -4.44 -14.50
N GLY A 13 -7.68 -5.66 -14.66
CA GLY A 13 -6.28 -6.05 -14.85
C GLY A 13 -5.45 -6.14 -13.56
N ILE A 14 -6.01 -5.91 -12.38
CA ILE A 14 -5.26 -5.95 -11.10
C ILE A 14 -4.74 -7.35 -10.73
N ASP A 15 -5.38 -8.39 -11.27
CA ASP A 15 -5.02 -9.80 -11.08
C ASP A 15 -3.96 -10.30 -12.08
N ASN A 16 -3.44 -9.40 -12.93
CA ASN A 16 -2.38 -9.72 -13.86
C ASN A 16 -1.12 -10.20 -13.11
N PRO A 17 -0.59 -11.40 -13.43
CA PRO A 17 0.58 -11.96 -12.75
C PRO A 17 1.87 -11.15 -12.94
N ALA A 18 1.92 -10.23 -13.91
CA ALA A 18 3.02 -9.29 -14.08
C ALA A 18 3.09 -8.25 -12.95
N ILE A 19 1.96 -7.92 -12.32
CA ILE A 19 1.90 -6.96 -11.21
C ILE A 19 2.60 -7.54 -9.98
N ILE A 20 3.44 -6.75 -9.35
CA ILE A 20 4.21 -7.11 -8.15
C ILE A 20 3.46 -6.55 -6.93
N HIS A 21 3.11 -7.39 -5.98
CA HIS A 21 2.65 -6.88 -4.69
C HIS A 21 3.80 -6.26 -3.91
N GLY A 22 3.60 -5.08 -3.32
CA GLY A 22 4.63 -4.39 -2.56
C GLY A 22 5.23 -5.23 -1.43
N SER A 23 4.43 -6.07 -0.78
CA SER A 23 4.91 -7.05 0.21
C SER A 23 5.89 -8.06 -0.38
N ASP A 24 5.60 -8.59 -1.58
CA ASP A 24 6.48 -9.59 -2.22
C ASP A 24 7.79 -8.98 -2.70
N LEU A 25 7.76 -7.68 -3.07
CA LEU A 25 8.97 -6.92 -3.37
C LEU A 25 9.84 -6.76 -2.11
N LEU A 26 9.25 -6.30 -1.00
CA LEU A 26 9.97 -6.06 0.26
C LEU A 26 10.47 -7.35 0.89
N ASP A 27 9.75 -8.46 0.73
CA ASP A 27 10.17 -9.80 1.17
C ASP A 27 11.26 -10.42 0.26
N GLY A 28 11.63 -9.76 -0.85
CA GLY A 28 12.60 -10.28 -1.81
C GLY A 28 12.10 -11.47 -2.65
N LYS A 29 10.79 -11.75 -2.65
CA LYS A 29 10.18 -12.82 -3.46
C LYS A 29 10.07 -12.46 -4.94
N ARG A 30 9.95 -11.18 -5.23
CA ARG A 30 9.90 -10.59 -6.58
C ARG A 30 10.91 -9.46 -6.67
N ALA A 31 11.57 -9.33 -7.80
CA ALA A 31 12.45 -8.20 -8.11
C ALA A 31 11.76 -7.25 -9.09
N ALA A 32 12.02 -5.96 -8.96
CA ALA A 32 11.58 -4.93 -9.90
C ALA A 32 12.59 -4.79 -11.06
N GLY A 33 12.11 -4.36 -12.22
CA GLY A 33 12.94 -3.96 -13.35
C GLY A 33 13.53 -2.56 -13.17
N GLU A 34 14.13 -1.99 -14.22
CA GLU A 34 14.81 -0.69 -14.15
C GLU A 34 13.82 0.46 -13.94
N LYS A 35 12.70 0.46 -14.69
CA LYS A 35 11.68 1.50 -14.66
C LYS A 35 10.42 1.00 -13.94
N VAL A 36 10.07 1.61 -12.82
CA VAL A 36 9.05 1.11 -11.91
C VAL A 36 7.93 2.12 -11.68
N LEU A 37 6.69 1.66 -11.82
CA LEU A 37 5.51 2.40 -11.39
C LEU A 37 4.99 1.83 -10.06
N VAL A 38 4.99 2.63 -9.00
CA VAL A 38 4.35 2.29 -7.72
C VAL A 38 2.93 2.83 -7.71
N VAL A 39 1.95 1.96 -7.50
CA VAL A 39 0.52 2.32 -7.45
C VAL A 39 0.03 2.33 -6.01
N GLY A 40 -0.28 3.52 -5.52
CA GLY A 40 -0.65 3.83 -4.13
C GLY A 40 0.44 4.60 -3.40
N GLY A 41 0.15 5.88 -3.11
CA GLY A 41 1.06 6.83 -2.46
C GLY A 41 0.79 7.01 -0.96
N GLY A 42 0.27 6.00 -0.27
CA GLY A 42 0.24 5.93 1.18
C GLY A 42 1.63 5.71 1.78
N MET A 43 1.72 5.55 3.11
CA MET A 43 3.00 5.39 3.82
C MET A 43 3.86 4.29 3.19
N VAL A 44 3.33 3.08 3.04
CA VAL A 44 4.10 1.93 2.51
C VAL A 44 4.52 2.14 1.05
N GLY A 45 3.63 2.69 0.21
CA GLY A 45 3.96 2.96 -1.19
C GLY A 45 5.07 4.01 -1.35
N CYS A 46 5.03 5.05 -0.52
CA CYS A 46 6.09 6.04 -0.48
C CYS A 46 7.43 5.46 0.00
N GLU A 47 7.42 4.58 1.01
CA GLU A 47 8.62 3.89 1.48
C GLU A 47 9.19 2.96 0.41
N ILE A 48 8.34 2.22 -0.31
CA ILE A 48 8.75 1.39 -1.46
C ILE A 48 9.38 2.26 -2.56
N ALA A 49 8.76 3.39 -2.89
CA ALA A 49 9.28 4.28 -3.94
C ALA A 49 10.66 4.87 -3.56
N ALA A 50 10.83 5.29 -2.31
CA ALA A 50 12.12 5.77 -1.79
C ALA A 50 13.19 4.65 -1.80
N PHE A 51 12.84 3.45 -1.32
CA PHE A 51 13.71 2.28 -1.33
C PHE A 51 14.20 1.90 -2.73
N LEU A 52 13.30 1.90 -3.72
CA LEU A 52 13.67 1.64 -5.12
C LEU A 52 14.52 2.76 -5.70
N GLY A 53 14.21 4.02 -5.38
CA GLY A 53 14.99 5.18 -5.80
C GLY A 53 16.43 5.15 -5.26
N GLU A 54 16.62 4.76 -3.98
CA GLU A 54 17.94 4.54 -3.38
C GLU A 54 18.74 3.47 -4.13
N GLN A 55 18.06 2.45 -4.65
CA GLN A 55 18.68 1.41 -5.48
C GLN A 55 18.88 1.79 -6.95
N GLN A 56 18.67 3.09 -7.27
CA GLN A 56 18.87 3.65 -8.61
C GLN A 56 17.87 3.20 -9.67
N HIS A 57 16.70 2.68 -9.28
CA HIS A 57 15.60 2.50 -10.22
C HIS A 57 15.02 3.85 -10.65
N GLN A 58 14.46 3.92 -11.85
CA GLN A 58 13.65 5.05 -12.32
C GLN A 58 12.23 4.87 -11.79
N VAL A 59 11.84 5.62 -10.77
CA VAL A 59 10.59 5.42 -10.06
C VAL A 59 9.59 6.52 -10.36
N SER A 60 8.36 6.13 -10.73
CA SER A 60 7.17 6.97 -10.70
C SER A 60 6.19 6.40 -9.68
N ILE A 61 5.48 7.26 -8.96
CA ILE A 61 4.46 6.86 -7.99
C ILE A 61 3.15 7.59 -8.29
N ILE A 62 2.04 6.83 -8.27
CA ILE A 62 0.71 7.36 -8.55
C ILE A 62 -0.20 7.21 -7.34
N GLU A 63 -0.95 8.28 -7.00
CA GLU A 63 -1.81 8.35 -5.83
C GLU A 63 -3.15 8.99 -6.18
N PHE A 64 -4.23 8.42 -5.65
CA PHE A 64 -5.59 8.93 -5.75
C PHE A 64 -5.80 10.26 -5.03
N ARG A 65 -5.16 10.46 -3.87
CA ARG A 65 -5.27 11.70 -3.09
C ARG A 65 -4.46 12.82 -3.71
N ASP A 66 -4.66 14.03 -3.18
CA ASP A 66 -3.98 15.25 -3.59
C ASP A 66 -2.50 15.35 -3.17
N LYS A 67 -2.03 14.40 -2.34
CA LYS A 67 -0.64 14.39 -1.85
C LYS A 67 -0.16 12.99 -1.48
N MET A 68 1.13 12.78 -1.66
CA MET A 68 1.84 11.58 -1.20
C MET A 68 1.96 11.53 0.33
N GLY A 69 1.90 10.34 0.90
CA GLY A 69 2.08 10.10 2.34
C GLY A 69 1.06 10.81 3.21
N ALA A 70 -0.20 10.90 2.77
CA ALA A 70 -1.27 11.60 3.51
C ALA A 70 -1.55 10.98 4.89
N ASP A 71 -1.21 9.72 5.09
CA ASP A 71 -1.33 8.94 6.32
C ASP A 71 -0.06 8.90 7.16
N MET A 72 1.03 9.51 6.70
CA MET A 72 2.28 9.62 7.45
C MET A 72 2.20 10.69 8.54
N ILE A 73 2.98 10.52 9.60
CA ILE A 73 3.29 11.63 10.51
C ILE A 73 4.14 12.68 9.79
N THR A 74 3.98 13.93 10.16
CA THR A 74 4.58 15.07 9.46
C THR A 74 6.10 14.95 9.32
N GLU A 75 6.78 14.54 10.39
CA GLU A 75 8.23 14.40 10.43
C GLU A 75 8.70 13.32 9.46
N HIS A 76 8.11 12.16 9.50
CA HIS A 76 8.45 11.04 8.60
C HIS A 76 8.22 11.44 7.13
N ARG A 77 7.06 12.04 6.85
CA ARG A 77 6.74 12.52 5.50
C ARG A 77 7.80 13.48 4.94
N LYS A 78 8.34 14.39 5.77
CA LYS A 78 9.39 15.32 5.34
C LYS A 78 10.64 14.59 4.85
N TYR A 79 11.07 13.54 5.56
CA TYR A 79 12.23 12.74 5.14
C TYR A 79 11.98 12.01 3.84
N VAL A 80 10.85 11.33 3.71
CA VAL A 80 10.50 10.62 2.48
C VAL A 80 10.36 11.55 1.28
N MET A 81 9.80 12.76 1.45
CA MET A 81 9.75 13.75 0.36
C MET A 81 11.15 14.27 -0.03
N LYS A 82 12.07 14.38 0.92
CA LYS A 82 13.47 14.72 0.63
C LYS A 82 14.13 13.58 -0.19
N ASP A 83 13.88 12.32 0.16
CA ASP A 83 14.38 11.18 -0.59
C ASP A 83 13.81 11.17 -2.02
N PHE A 84 12.53 11.53 -2.19
CA PHE A 84 11.91 11.68 -3.51
C PHE A 84 12.59 12.75 -4.37
N ASP A 85 12.94 13.88 -3.77
CA ASP A 85 13.69 14.94 -4.46
C ASP A 85 15.11 14.47 -4.84
N GLU A 86 15.80 13.77 -3.91
CA GLU A 86 17.15 13.25 -4.11
C GLU A 86 17.20 12.17 -5.20
N TYR A 87 16.26 11.21 -5.16
CA TYR A 87 16.21 10.10 -6.10
C TYR A 87 15.37 10.39 -7.35
N LYS A 88 14.82 11.61 -7.47
CA LYS A 88 14.01 12.06 -8.62
C LYS A 88 12.78 11.21 -8.87
N VAL A 89 12.10 10.82 -7.79
CA VAL A 89 10.84 10.07 -7.87
C VAL A 89 9.75 10.95 -8.48
N GLU A 90 9.21 10.53 -9.63
CA GLU A 90 8.10 11.23 -10.28
C GLU A 90 6.79 10.97 -9.55
N GLN A 91 6.05 12.04 -9.24
CA GLN A 91 4.82 11.96 -8.46
C GLN A 91 3.60 12.33 -9.30
N ILE A 92 2.61 11.44 -9.36
CA ILE A 92 1.32 11.66 -10.01
C ILE A 92 0.26 11.61 -8.92
N VAL A 93 -0.34 12.74 -8.58
CA VAL A 93 -1.39 12.86 -7.56
C VAL A 93 -2.75 13.14 -8.17
N ASN A 94 -3.83 13.04 -7.38
CA ASN A 94 -5.21 13.18 -7.86
C ASN A 94 -5.53 12.21 -9.01
N ALA A 95 -4.95 11.03 -9.01
CA ALA A 95 -5.00 10.07 -10.10
C ALA A 95 -5.66 8.77 -9.64
N LYS A 96 -6.93 8.58 -10.00
CA LYS A 96 -7.69 7.39 -9.67
C LYS A 96 -7.44 6.30 -10.71
N VAL A 97 -6.62 5.32 -10.36
CA VAL A 97 -6.35 4.17 -11.25
C VAL A 97 -7.64 3.41 -11.54
N CYS A 98 -7.95 3.21 -12.82
CA CYS A 98 -9.15 2.57 -13.34
C CYS A 98 -8.86 1.23 -14.05
N ARG A 99 -7.64 1.05 -14.57
CA ARG A 99 -7.20 -0.16 -15.24
C ARG A 99 -5.71 -0.37 -15.07
N PHE A 100 -5.32 -1.63 -14.95
CA PHE A 100 -3.93 -2.07 -14.99
C PHE A 100 -3.58 -2.70 -16.33
N TYR A 101 -2.35 -2.46 -16.77
CA TYR A 101 -1.71 -3.10 -17.92
C TYR A 101 -0.42 -3.78 -17.46
N ASP A 102 0.21 -4.55 -18.33
CA ASP A 102 1.50 -5.20 -18.03
C ASP A 102 2.60 -4.20 -17.71
N ASP A 103 2.55 -3.01 -18.35
CA ASP A 103 3.58 -2.00 -18.34
C ASP A 103 3.12 -0.63 -17.82
N GLY A 104 1.99 -0.55 -17.12
CA GLY A 104 1.45 0.72 -16.61
C GLY A 104 0.00 0.68 -16.21
N VAL A 105 -0.63 1.86 -16.14
CA VAL A 105 -2.03 2.01 -15.73
C VAL A 105 -2.77 3.06 -16.56
N GLU A 106 -4.11 2.94 -16.62
CA GLU A 106 -5.03 4.03 -16.95
C GLU A 106 -5.56 4.62 -15.65
N TYR A 107 -5.63 5.94 -15.57
CA TYR A 107 -6.20 6.65 -14.43
C TYR A 107 -7.14 7.78 -14.87
N GLU A 108 -8.07 8.13 -13.99
CA GLU A 108 -8.99 9.25 -14.13
C GLU A 108 -8.50 10.42 -13.27
N SER A 109 -8.38 11.60 -13.86
CA SER A 109 -8.09 12.86 -13.19
C SER A 109 -9.37 13.50 -12.61
N PRO A 110 -9.30 14.54 -11.73
CA PRO A 110 -10.46 15.13 -11.06
C PRO A 110 -11.51 15.75 -11.99
N ASP A 111 -11.13 16.14 -13.21
CA ASP A 111 -12.01 16.63 -14.26
C ASP A 111 -12.74 15.51 -15.03
N GLY A 112 -12.44 14.23 -14.69
CA GLY A 112 -13.04 13.06 -15.33
C GLY A 112 -12.34 12.61 -16.62
N GLU A 113 -11.23 13.27 -17.00
CA GLU A 113 -10.44 12.82 -18.14
C GLU A 113 -9.64 11.57 -17.81
N ARG A 114 -9.45 10.72 -18.82
CA ARG A 114 -8.65 9.48 -18.70
C ARG A 114 -7.29 9.66 -19.34
N HIS A 115 -6.31 9.21 -18.61
CA HIS A 115 -4.89 9.27 -19.00
C HIS A 115 -4.25 7.91 -18.85
N GLU A 116 -3.25 7.63 -19.68
CA GLU A 116 -2.42 6.43 -19.53
C GLU A 116 -0.99 6.81 -19.21
N VAL A 117 -0.38 6.06 -18.30
CA VAL A 117 1.07 6.05 -18.07
C VAL A 117 1.59 4.65 -18.33
N ARG A 118 2.52 4.53 -19.28
CA ARG A 118 2.98 3.25 -19.85
C ARG A 118 4.51 3.21 -19.98
N GLY A 119 5.01 2.02 -20.31
CA GLY A 119 6.43 1.81 -20.59
C GLY A 119 7.27 1.60 -19.33
N PHE A 120 6.71 1.00 -18.31
CA PHE A 120 7.40 0.52 -17.11
C PHE A 120 7.76 -0.95 -17.25
N ASP A 121 8.90 -1.34 -16.69
CA ASP A 121 9.33 -2.73 -16.63
C ASP A 121 8.60 -3.48 -15.50
N SER A 122 8.12 -2.74 -14.52
CA SER A 122 7.38 -3.29 -13.38
C SER A 122 6.31 -2.33 -12.87
N VAL A 123 5.15 -2.88 -12.51
CA VAL A 123 4.08 -2.20 -11.79
C VAL A 123 3.98 -2.82 -10.39
N VAL A 124 4.17 -1.99 -9.36
CA VAL A 124 4.16 -2.42 -7.94
C VAL A 124 2.90 -1.91 -7.27
N LEU A 125 2.09 -2.85 -6.75
CA LEU A 125 0.83 -2.55 -6.08
C LEU A 125 1.05 -2.28 -4.58
N SER A 126 0.66 -1.08 -4.11
CA SER A 126 0.72 -0.66 -2.70
C SER A 126 -0.53 0.12 -2.27
N MET A 127 -1.72 -0.42 -2.55
CA MET A 127 -3.01 0.24 -2.29
C MET A 127 -3.52 0.03 -0.85
N GLY A 128 -2.67 -0.48 0.06
CA GLY A 128 -2.99 -0.67 1.47
C GLY A 128 -3.36 -2.11 1.84
N PHE A 129 -3.92 -2.25 3.04
CA PHE A 129 -4.25 -3.53 3.65
C PHE A 129 -5.68 -3.55 4.15
N ARG A 130 -6.28 -4.74 4.16
CA ARG A 130 -7.56 -5.01 4.84
C ARG A 130 -7.35 -5.93 6.03
N ASN A 131 -8.18 -5.80 7.04
CA ASN A 131 -8.18 -6.69 8.19
C ASN A 131 -8.38 -8.16 7.76
N TYR A 132 -7.78 -9.06 8.54
CA TYR A 132 -7.93 -10.50 8.35
C TYR A 132 -8.17 -11.17 9.71
N ASN A 133 -9.41 -11.63 9.92
CA ASN A 133 -9.84 -12.25 11.17
C ASN A 133 -10.65 -13.52 10.86
N PRO A 134 -9.99 -14.64 10.54
CA PRO A 134 -10.68 -15.86 10.09
C PRO A 134 -11.20 -16.73 11.25
N PHE A 135 -10.84 -16.44 12.50
CA PHE A 135 -11.09 -17.36 13.62
C PHE A 135 -12.06 -16.83 14.67
N ALA A 136 -12.42 -15.52 14.71
CA ALA A 136 -13.22 -14.97 15.78
C ALA A 136 -14.58 -15.65 15.88
N GLU A 137 -15.31 -15.77 14.78
CA GLU A 137 -16.63 -16.43 14.77
C GLU A 137 -16.56 -17.89 15.25
N GLN A 138 -15.56 -18.65 14.80
CA GLN A 138 -15.39 -20.05 15.21
C GLN A 138 -15.09 -20.19 16.71
N LEU A 139 -14.32 -19.25 17.27
CA LEU A 139 -13.99 -19.27 18.69
C LEU A 139 -15.19 -18.87 19.55
N GLU A 140 -15.99 -17.90 19.11
CA GLU A 140 -17.24 -17.49 19.75
C GLU A 140 -18.27 -18.64 19.75
N GLU A 141 -18.42 -19.37 18.63
CA GLU A 141 -19.28 -20.56 18.53
C GLU A 141 -18.86 -21.67 19.50
N LEU A 142 -17.57 -21.76 19.84
CA LEU A 142 -17.06 -22.68 20.86
C LEU A 142 -17.20 -22.17 22.28
N GLY A 143 -17.89 -21.03 22.46
CA GLY A 143 -18.14 -20.43 23.78
C GLY A 143 -16.90 -19.78 24.40
N GLN A 144 -15.89 -19.45 23.60
CA GLN A 144 -14.69 -18.74 24.05
C GLN A 144 -14.95 -17.24 24.11
N GLU A 145 -14.41 -16.58 25.13
CA GLU A 145 -14.35 -15.12 25.15
C GLU A 145 -13.25 -14.63 24.21
N VAL A 146 -13.61 -13.79 23.22
CA VAL A 146 -12.72 -13.41 22.13
C VAL A 146 -12.53 -11.91 22.08
N TYR A 147 -11.28 -11.47 22.16
CA TYR A 147 -10.88 -10.07 21.98
C TYR A 147 -10.11 -9.92 20.66
N VAL A 148 -10.69 -9.21 19.70
CA VAL A 148 -10.04 -8.92 18.40
C VAL A 148 -9.35 -7.57 18.49
N VAL A 149 -8.03 -7.54 18.21
CA VAL A 149 -7.20 -6.36 18.37
C VAL A 149 -6.24 -6.17 17.20
N GLY A 150 -5.76 -4.95 17.01
CA GLY A 150 -4.76 -4.59 16.00
C GLY A 150 -5.29 -4.74 14.57
N ASP A 151 -4.42 -5.15 13.65
CA ASP A 151 -4.75 -5.25 12.23
C ASP A 151 -5.87 -6.26 11.91
N ALA A 152 -6.14 -7.19 12.81
CA ALA A 152 -7.27 -8.10 12.69
C ALA A 152 -8.62 -7.35 12.79
N THR A 153 -8.66 -6.22 13.50
CA THR A 153 -9.82 -5.32 13.57
C THR A 153 -9.80 -4.31 12.41
N ARG A 154 -8.67 -3.65 12.23
CA ARG A 154 -8.43 -2.66 11.18
C ARG A 154 -6.92 -2.44 11.01
N ALA A 155 -6.41 -2.56 9.78
CA ALA A 155 -5.02 -2.30 9.47
C ALA A 155 -4.64 -0.84 9.79
N ARG A 156 -3.69 -0.65 10.73
CA ARG A 156 -3.23 0.66 11.24
C ARG A 156 -1.77 0.55 11.70
N ARG A 157 -1.39 1.36 12.69
CA ARG A 157 -0.02 1.40 13.23
C ARG A 157 0.11 0.45 14.42
N ALA A 158 1.32 0.02 14.70
CA ALA A 158 1.65 -0.82 15.86
C ALA A 158 1.17 -0.20 17.20
N LEU A 159 1.20 1.13 17.33
CA LEU A 159 0.69 1.84 18.49
C LEU A 159 -0.81 1.57 18.73
N ASP A 160 -1.62 1.51 17.67
CA ASP A 160 -3.06 1.23 17.78
C ASP A 160 -3.28 -0.20 18.27
N ALA A 161 -2.54 -1.16 17.71
CA ALA A 161 -2.57 -2.55 18.14
C ALA A 161 -2.18 -2.72 19.62
N THR A 162 -1.14 -2.02 20.05
CA THR A 162 -0.68 -2.05 21.47
C THR A 162 -1.73 -1.48 22.42
N LYS A 163 -2.35 -0.35 22.06
CA LYS A 163 -3.42 0.26 22.87
C LYS A 163 -4.65 -0.63 23.00
N GLU A 164 -5.07 -1.24 21.90
CA GLU A 164 -6.22 -2.16 21.88
C GLU A 164 -5.93 -3.42 22.70
N ALA A 165 -4.73 -4.00 22.55
CA ALA A 165 -4.32 -5.17 23.34
C ALA A 165 -4.28 -4.85 24.84
N TYR A 166 -3.76 -3.67 25.22
CA TYR A 166 -3.77 -3.22 26.61
C TYR A 166 -5.21 -3.06 27.14
N ALA A 167 -6.09 -2.41 26.37
CA ALA A 167 -7.48 -2.22 26.77
C ALA A 167 -8.23 -3.54 26.93
N ALA A 168 -7.98 -4.52 26.05
CA ALA A 168 -8.54 -5.86 26.18
C ALA A 168 -8.03 -6.57 27.43
N ALA A 169 -6.72 -6.54 27.68
CA ALA A 169 -6.12 -7.16 28.87
C ALA A 169 -6.62 -6.59 30.21
N MET A 170 -7.09 -5.34 30.24
CA MET A 170 -7.68 -4.71 31.42
C MET A 170 -9.13 -5.13 31.66
N GLN A 171 -9.75 -5.92 30.81
CA GLN A 171 -11.10 -6.44 30.91
C GLN A 171 -11.14 -7.90 31.39
N ILE A 172 -10.02 -8.58 31.37
CA ILE A 172 -9.81 -9.95 31.85
C ILE A 172 -9.43 -9.90 33.35
#